data_3224b8b85560b54760e96ce6d1b8786c
#
_entry.id   3224b8b85560b54760e96ce6d1b8786c
#
_cell.length_a   1.000
_cell.length_b   1.000
_cell.length_c   1.000
_cell.angle_alpha   90.00
_cell.angle_beta   90.00
_cell.angle_gamma   90.00
#
_symmetry.space_group_name_H-M   'P 1'
#
loop_
_entity.id
_entity.type
_entity.pdbx_description
1 polymer ?
#
loop_
_entity_poly.entity_id
_entity_poly.type
_entity_poly.pdbx_seq_one_letter_code
_entity_poly.pdbx_strand_id
1 'polypeptide(L)'
;MVSKGFVFVLLFISFLSLLKFNYCRATNWASPGNYVHACYTDIAALYSERELDTNAFPYQSATNSFEYPPIIGLGNWLISFLNLGNNSINLFFDINAFLIIIFFIISAFLVMKINPRYSYLYPLAPAVGASLFINWDLWVVFSMILTIYYFDKKKFEISGILLGVAIATKFFPVVFLLPIAIIFYRNRQVFEFIRYTLNTLLIYLAFNLPIAIFYFDGWWRFFKLNLERGAEFGSIWYGLSLLAINLSYFNSFSTIFTLLAIAYLIIYLIKLPSTPSLAQVAFLSVVAITTFARVY
;
A
#
# COMPACT_ATOMS: atom_id res chain seq x y z
N MET A 1 28.14 -9.10 3.87
CA MET A 1 27.86 -8.63 5.26
C MET A 1 27.09 -7.31 5.19
N VAL A 2 26.04 -7.17 5.98
CA VAL A 2 25.31 -5.88 6.09
C VAL A 2 26.22 -4.89 6.82
N SER A 3 26.40 -3.68 6.28
CA SER A 3 27.21 -2.67 6.95
C SER A 3 26.51 -2.12 8.19
N LYS A 4 27.26 -1.89 9.28
CA LYS A 4 26.74 -1.25 10.50
C LYS A 4 26.12 0.13 10.16
N GLY A 5 26.69 0.85 9.19
CA GLY A 5 26.16 2.11 8.71
C GLY A 5 24.77 2.00 8.08
N PHE A 6 24.47 0.92 7.35
CA PHE A 6 23.13 0.70 6.79
C PHE A 6 22.06 0.51 7.89
N VAL A 7 22.39 -0.31 8.90
CA VAL A 7 21.48 -0.51 10.05
C VAL A 7 21.27 0.79 10.81
N PHE A 8 22.34 1.56 11.02
CA PHE A 8 22.25 2.88 11.66
C PHE A 8 21.31 3.82 10.90
N VAL A 9 21.43 3.88 9.57
CA VAL A 9 20.52 4.72 8.74
C VAL A 9 19.07 4.28 8.89
N LEU A 10 18.76 2.99 8.88
CA LEU A 10 17.40 2.50 9.07
C LEU A 10 16.80 2.91 10.41
N LEU A 11 17.55 2.71 11.50
CA LEU A 11 17.12 3.07 12.84
C LEU A 11 16.98 4.60 12.99
N PHE A 12 17.92 5.36 12.44
CA PHE A 12 17.90 6.81 12.48
C PHE A 12 16.70 7.40 11.74
N ILE A 13 16.39 6.93 10.53
CA ILE A 13 15.21 7.37 9.78
C ILE A 13 13.92 6.98 10.51
N SER A 14 13.84 5.75 11.06
CA SER A 14 12.69 5.34 11.86
C SER A 14 12.48 6.25 13.07
N PHE A 15 13.55 6.59 13.78
CA PHE A 15 13.52 7.50 14.92
C PHE A 15 13.07 8.91 14.53
N LEU A 16 13.67 9.50 13.48
CA LEU A 16 13.27 10.83 13.01
C LEU A 16 11.80 10.87 12.57
N SER A 17 11.34 9.80 11.89
CA SER A 17 9.94 9.69 11.48
C SER A 17 8.99 9.62 12.69
N LEU A 18 9.36 8.91 13.77
CA LEU A 18 8.57 8.86 15.00
C LEU A 18 8.52 10.21 15.71
N LEU A 19 9.62 10.97 15.74
CA LEU A 19 9.69 12.29 16.37
C LEU A 19 8.62 13.25 15.80
N LYS A 20 8.29 13.14 14.52
CA LYS A 20 7.23 13.92 13.87
C LYS A 20 5.90 13.82 14.63
N PHE A 21 5.60 12.68 15.25
CA PHE A 21 4.31 12.40 15.90
C PHE A 21 4.27 12.75 17.40
N ASN A 22 5.37 13.21 17.99
CA ASN A 22 5.43 13.50 19.43
C ASN A 22 4.40 14.54 19.88
N TYR A 23 4.18 15.59 19.08
CA TYR A 23 3.16 16.60 19.42
C TYR A 23 1.76 15.97 19.45
N CYS A 24 1.38 15.24 18.42
CA CYS A 24 0.06 14.59 18.35
C CYS A 24 -0.16 13.59 19.50
N ARG A 25 0.86 12.83 19.86
CA ARG A 25 0.81 11.90 20.99
C ARG A 25 0.57 12.63 22.31
N ALA A 26 1.25 13.76 22.53
CA ALA A 26 1.10 14.59 23.74
C ALA A 26 -0.28 15.27 23.83
N THR A 27 -0.92 15.54 22.69
CA THR A 27 -2.21 16.21 22.59
C THR A 27 -3.37 15.28 22.27
N ASN A 28 -3.18 13.96 22.46
CA ASN A 28 -4.17 12.92 22.13
C ASN A 28 -4.76 13.07 20.72
N TRP A 29 -3.91 13.39 19.74
CA TRP A 29 -4.25 13.49 18.33
C TRP A 29 -5.33 14.53 17.98
N ALA A 30 -5.52 15.54 18.84
CA ALA A 30 -6.59 16.52 18.72
C ALA A 30 -6.48 17.38 17.45
N SER A 31 -7.62 17.56 16.78
CA SER A 31 -7.77 18.51 15.66
C SER A 31 -7.96 19.94 16.24
N PRO A 32 -7.46 21.00 15.56
CA PRO A 32 -6.71 21.02 14.30
C PRO A 32 -5.19 20.83 14.45
N GLY A 33 -4.68 20.61 15.68
CA GLY A 33 -3.26 20.50 15.96
C GLY A 33 -2.53 19.44 15.15
N ASN A 34 -3.18 18.29 14.88
CA ASN A 34 -2.64 17.20 14.08
C ASN A 34 -2.32 17.63 12.63
N TYR A 35 -3.10 18.53 12.04
CA TYR A 35 -2.85 19.09 10.70
C TYR A 35 -1.81 20.22 10.74
N VAL A 36 -1.93 21.14 11.71
CA VAL A 36 -1.01 22.28 11.85
C VAL A 36 0.43 21.82 12.07
N HIS A 37 0.63 20.76 12.88
CA HIS A 37 1.95 20.19 13.17
C HIS A 37 2.35 19.05 12.23
N ALA A 38 1.59 18.82 11.14
CA ALA A 38 1.85 17.79 10.14
C ALA A 38 2.05 16.39 10.71
N CYS A 39 1.39 16.05 11.82
CA CYS A 39 1.46 14.75 12.49
C CYS A 39 0.15 13.95 12.41
N TYR A 40 -0.73 14.28 11.44
CA TYR A 40 -1.90 13.44 11.14
C TYR A 40 -1.45 12.04 10.71
N THR A 41 -2.21 11.03 11.16
CA THR A 41 -2.05 9.64 10.74
C THR A 41 -3.39 8.92 10.76
N ASP A 42 -3.66 8.11 9.73
CA ASP A 42 -4.82 7.23 9.68
C ASP A 42 -4.82 6.22 10.82
N ILE A 43 -3.64 5.84 11.32
CA ILE A 43 -3.50 4.86 12.40
C ILE A 43 -4.23 5.33 13.66
N ALA A 44 -4.03 6.58 14.06
CA ALA A 44 -4.70 7.13 15.22
C ALA A 44 -6.14 7.58 14.90
N ALA A 45 -6.36 8.20 13.74
CA ALA A 45 -7.67 8.70 13.36
C ALA A 45 -8.71 7.57 13.26
N LEU A 46 -8.39 6.50 12.53
CA LEU A 46 -9.33 5.40 12.31
C LEU A 46 -9.50 4.49 13.53
N TYR A 47 -8.63 4.60 14.55
CA TYR A 47 -8.76 3.82 15.77
C TYR A 47 -10.10 4.07 16.48
N SER A 48 -10.44 5.34 16.72
CA SER A 48 -11.72 5.71 17.33
C SER A 48 -12.83 5.91 16.30
N GLU A 49 -12.53 6.48 15.12
CA GLU A 49 -13.54 6.72 14.08
C GLU A 49 -14.16 5.42 13.53
N ARG A 50 -13.46 4.30 13.62
CA ARG A 50 -13.94 2.98 13.16
C ARG A 50 -14.17 1.99 14.29
N GLU A 51 -14.36 2.49 15.50
CA GLU A 51 -14.75 1.72 16.69
C GLU A 51 -13.80 0.57 17.06
N LEU A 52 -12.51 0.69 16.64
CA LEU A 52 -11.50 -0.28 17.04
C LEU A 52 -11.15 -0.16 18.55
N ASP A 53 -11.39 0.99 19.15
CA ASP A 53 -11.25 1.23 20.59
C ASP A 53 -12.24 0.42 21.43
N THR A 54 -13.35 0.02 20.83
CA THR A 54 -14.34 -0.89 21.43
C THR A 54 -14.19 -2.34 20.99
N ASN A 55 -13.14 -2.66 20.21
CA ASN A 55 -12.90 -3.96 19.57
C ASN A 55 -14.01 -4.39 18.60
N ALA A 56 -14.76 -3.44 18.03
CA ALA A 56 -15.78 -3.73 17.06
C ALA A 56 -15.19 -4.39 15.81
N PHE A 57 -15.93 -5.35 15.21
CA PHE A 57 -15.47 -5.99 13.99
C PHE A 57 -15.45 -4.98 12.83
N PRO A 58 -14.31 -4.83 12.12
CA PRO A 58 -14.09 -3.68 11.22
C PRO A 58 -15.04 -3.61 10.01
N TYR A 59 -15.76 -4.65 9.70
CA TYR A 59 -16.66 -4.71 8.53
C TYR A 59 -18.13 -4.91 8.89
N GLN A 60 -18.51 -4.81 10.16
CA GLN A 60 -19.90 -5.07 10.61
C GLN A 60 -20.89 -3.98 10.19
N SER A 61 -20.46 -2.75 9.98
CA SER A 61 -21.30 -1.60 9.69
C SER A 61 -21.27 -1.26 8.19
N ALA A 62 -22.41 -0.95 7.59
CA ALA A 62 -22.49 -0.46 6.21
C ALA A 62 -21.90 0.96 6.05
N THR A 63 -21.98 1.79 7.08
CA THR A 63 -21.59 3.22 7.03
C THR A 63 -20.30 3.55 7.75
N ASN A 64 -19.94 2.76 8.78
CA ASN A 64 -18.77 2.99 9.63
C ASN A 64 -17.68 1.93 9.51
N SER A 65 -17.73 1.08 8.47
CA SER A 65 -16.71 0.06 8.25
C SER A 65 -15.35 0.65 7.95
N PHE A 66 -14.35 -0.14 8.26
CA PHE A 66 -12.94 0.16 7.99
C PHE A 66 -12.72 0.31 6.48
N GLU A 67 -12.06 1.39 6.06
CA GLU A 67 -11.92 1.78 4.65
C GLU A 67 -10.66 1.24 3.97
N TYR A 68 -10.15 0.15 4.49
CA TYR A 68 -9.04 -0.60 3.92
C TYR A 68 -9.45 -2.06 3.64
N PRO A 69 -8.78 -2.74 2.70
CA PRO A 69 -9.05 -4.15 2.45
C PRO A 69 -8.75 -5.06 3.66
N PRO A 70 -9.21 -6.32 3.62
CA PRO A 70 -9.28 -7.22 4.77
C PRO A 70 -8.00 -7.40 5.59
N ILE A 71 -6.83 -7.47 4.97
CA ILE A 71 -5.59 -7.73 5.74
C ILE A 71 -5.26 -6.57 6.70
N ILE A 72 -5.43 -5.32 6.25
CA ILE A 72 -5.24 -4.15 7.14
C ILE A 72 -6.33 -4.10 8.19
N GLY A 73 -7.61 -4.26 7.79
CA GLY A 73 -8.73 -4.20 8.73
C GLY A 73 -8.64 -5.28 9.82
N LEU A 74 -8.46 -6.54 9.43
CA LEU A 74 -8.32 -7.65 10.38
C LEU A 74 -7.05 -7.54 11.24
N GLY A 75 -5.92 -7.12 10.64
CA GLY A 75 -4.68 -6.92 11.38
C GLY A 75 -4.84 -5.87 12.48
N ASN A 76 -5.46 -4.74 12.16
CA ASN A 76 -5.72 -3.68 13.14
C ASN A 76 -6.78 -4.07 14.18
N TRP A 77 -7.79 -4.84 13.80
CA TRP A 77 -8.73 -5.41 14.73
C TRP A 77 -8.05 -6.35 15.73
N LEU A 78 -7.15 -7.22 15.29
CA LEU A 78 -6.36 -8.06 16.19
C LEU A 78 -5.45 -7.24 17.11
N ILE A 79 -4.83 -6.17 16.60
CA ILE A 79 -4.01 -5.25 17.41
C ILE A 79 -4.87 -4.53 18.47
N SER A 80 -6.13 -4.22 18.17
CA SER A 80 -7.00 -3.52 19.12
C SER A 80 -7.24 -4.30 20.42
N PHE A 81 -7.21 -5.63 20.39
CA PHE A 81 -7.31 -6.47 21.59
C PHE A 81 -6.09 -6.41 22.52
N LEU A 82 -4.95 -5.93 22.03
CA LEU A 82 -3.75 -5.72 22.85
C LEU A 82 -3.81 -4.40 23.64
N ASN A 83 -4.87 -3.64 23.46
CA ASN A 83 -5.00 -2.27 23.90
C ASN A 83 -5.85 -2.20 25.18
N LEU A 84 -5.19 -2.27 26.32
CA LEU A 84 -5.84 -2.25 27.64
C LEU A 84 -5.44 -0.97 28.39
N GLY A 85 -6.41 -0.05 28.62
CA GLY A 85 -6.26 1.06 29.54
C GLY A 85 -6.46 2.47 28.98
N ASN A 86 -6.18 3.49 29.82
CA ASN A 86 -6.54 4.90 29.58
C ASN A 86 -5.74 5.61 28.47
N ASN A 87 -4.70 4.97 27.91
CA ASN A 87 -3.86 5.54 26.84
C ASN A 87 -3.89 4.69 25.57
N SER A 88 -5.05 4.15 25.25
CA SER A 88 -5.24 3.13 24.24
C SER A 88 -4.83 3.59 22.83
N ILE A 89 -5.13 4.82 22.42
CA ILE A 89 -4.80 5.37 21.11
C ILE A 89 -3.28 5.46 20.87
N ASN A 90 -2.51 5.90 21.89
CA ASN A 90 -1.05 5.98 21.77
C ASN A 90 -0.42 4.59 21.72
N LEU A 91 -0.92 3.64 22.52
CA LEU A 91 -0.43 2.26 22.49
C LEU A 91 -0.76 1.58 21.17
N PHE A 92 -1.96 1.80 20.61
CA PHE A 92 -2.34 1.30 19.30
C PHE A 92 -1.42 1.85 18.21
N PHE A 93 -1.15 3.16 18.22
CA PHE A 93 -0.19 3.77 17.31
C PHE A 93 1.22 3.15 17.48
N ASP A 94 1.69 2.97 18.70
CA ASP A 94 3.04 2.44 18.98
C ASP A 94 3.23 1.00 18.49
N ILE A 95 2.22 0.14 18.69
CA ILE A 95 2.25 -1.24 18.18
C ILE A 95 2.30 -1.24 16.64
N ASN A 96 1.45 -0.44 16.01
CA ASN A 96 1.46 -0.30 14.56
C ASN A 96 2.79 0.26 14.04
N ALA A 97 3.32 1.30 14.69
CA ALA A 97 4.60 1.88 14.33
C ALA A 97 5.75 0.87 14.46
N PHE A 98 5.74 0.04 15.50
CA PHE A 98 6.72 -1.03 15.69
C PHE A 98 6.66 -2.07 14.56
N LEU A 99 5.46 -2.52 14.17
CA LEU A 99 5.29 -3.44 13.05
C LEU A 99 5.73 -2.81 11.72
N ILE A 100 5.42 -1.54 11.51
CA ILE A 100 5.85 -0.78 10.32
C ILE A 100 7.38 -0.68 10.26
N ILE A 101 8.05 -0.44 11.40
CA ILE A 101 9.53 -0.43 11.46
C ILE A 101 10.10 -1.80 11.08
N ILE A 102 9.51 -2.89 11.57
CA ILE A 102 9.94 -4.25 11.19
C ILE A 102 9.82 -4.45 9.68
N PHE A 103 8.67 -4.12 9.10
CA PHE A 103 8.47 -4.23 7.65
C PHE A 103 9.40 -3.32 6.86
N PHE A 104 9.67 -2.11 7.34
CA PHE A 104 10.63 -1.19 6.74
C PHE A 104 12.05 -1.78 6.72
N ILE A 105 12.52 -2.29 7.85
CA ILE A 105 13.85 -2.89 7.97
C ILE A 105 13.98 -4.11 7.06
N ILE A 106 13.01 -5.02 7.08
CA ILE A 106 13.04 -6.23 6.24
C ILE A 106 12.97 -5.83 4.75
N SER A 107 12.13 -4.88 4.39
CA SER A 107 12.04 -4.33 3.02
C SER A 107 13.37 -3.78 2.54
N ALA A 108 14.06 -2.99 3.39
CA ALA A 108 15.36 -2.43 3.06
C ALA A 108 16.43 -3.52 2.81
N PHE A 109 16.41 -4.59 3.61
CA PHE A 109 17.31 -5.74 3.38
C PHE A 109 16.96 -6.52 2.10
N LEU A 110 15.68 -6.64 1.77
CA LEU A 110 15.26 -7.27 0.51
C LEU A 110 15.67 -6.42 -0.70
N VAL A 111 15.45 -5.10 -0.64
CA VAL A 111 15.92 -4.16 -1.67
C VAL A 111 17.43 -4.25 -1.85
N MET A 112 18.20 -4.35 -0.75
CA MET A 112 19.64 -4.54 -0.82
C MET A 112 20.03 -5.88 -1.48
N LYS A 113 19.23 -6.95 -1.30
CA LYS A 113 19.47 -8.23 -1.98
C LYS A 113 19.11 -8.20 -3.46
N ILE A 114 18.08 -7.40 -3.84
CA ILE A 114 17.65 -7.24 -5.23
C ILE A 114 18.65 -6.33 -5.98
N ASN A 115 19.01 -5.19 -5.38
CA ASN A 115 19.93 -4.22 -5.98
C ASN A 115 20.87 -3.58 -4.93
N PRO A 116 22.03 -4.17 -4.65
CA PRO A 116 22.95 -3.68 -3.63
C PRO A 116 23.46 -2.26 -3.90
N ARG A 117 23.64 -1.89 -5.18
CA ARG A 117 24.23 -0.61 -5.59
C ARG A 117 23.40 0.59 -5.13
N TYR A 118 22.08 0.48 -5.18
CA TYR A 118 21.16 1.58 -4.91
C TYR A 118 20.34 1.39 -3.63
N SER A 119 20.72 0.41 -2.79
CA SER A 119 19.94 0.03 -1.60
C SER A 119 19.75 1.18 -0.60
N TYR A 120 20.74 2.08 -0.49
CA TYR A 120 20.64 3.26 0.38
C TYR A 120 19.61 4.30 -0.08
N LEU A 121 19.24 4.31 -1.36
CA LEU A 121 18.22 5.24 -1.85
C LEU A 121 16.84 4.96 -1.23
N TYR A 122 16.56 3.71 -0.90
CA TYR A 122 15.28 3.35 -0.28
C TYR A 122 15.09 4.01 1.10
N PRO A 123 15.95 3.78 2.11
CA PRO A 123 15.76 4.42 3.41
C PRO A 123 16.01 5.93 3.41
N LEU A 124 16.86 6.45 2.52
CA LEU A 124 17.20 7.87 2.46
C LEU A 124 16.24 8.70 1.60
N ALA A 125 15.26 8.08 0.93
CA ALA A 125 14.26 8.83 0.19
C ALA A 125 13.44 9.72 1.15
N PRO A 126 13.36 11.04 0.93
CA PRO A 126 12.63 11.96 1.82
C PRO A 126 11.17 11.54 2.01
N ALA A 127 10.54 11.01 0.95
CA ALA A 127 9.17 10.51 0.99
C ALA A 127 9.01 9.37 2.01
N VAL A 128 10.00 8.46 2.12
CA VAL A 128 9.94 7.36 3.09
C VAL A 128 9.93 7.90 4.52
N GLY A 129 10.89 8.77 4.86
CA GLY A 129 10.95 9.38 6.20
C GLY A 129 9.71 10.21 6.53
N ALA A 130 9.14 10.92 5.56
CA ALA A 130 7.96 11.76 5.76
C ALA A 130 6.66 10.96 5.94
N SER A 131 6.51 9.79 5.27
CA SER A 131 5.25 9.04 5.20
C SER A 131 5.21 7.74 6.00
N LEU A 132 6.31 7.33 6.66
CA LEU A 132 6.47 5.99 7.23
C LEU A 132 5.33 5.56 8.16
N PHE A 133 4.76 6.49 8.96
CA PHE A 133 3.70 6.20 9.92
C PHE A 133 2.40 6.97 9.65
N ILE A 134 2.20 7.46 8.42
CA ILE A 134 0.94 8.14 8.06
C ILE A 134 -0.22 7.13 7.96
N ASN A 135 0.08 5.94 7.41
CA ASN A 135 -0.89 4.86 7.22
C ASN A 135 -0.18 3.49 7.15
N TRP A 136 -0.92 2.47 6.75
CA TRP A 136 -0.39 1.09 6.64
C TRP A 136 0.19 0.74 5.26
N ASP A 137 0.53 1.72 4.42
CA ASP A 137 1.00 1.48 3.05
C ASP A 137 2.28 0.62 3.00
N LEU A 138 3.09 0.66 4.05
CA LEU A 138 4.28 -0.18 4.11
C LEU A 138 3.96 -1.69 4.19
N TRP A 139 2.78 -2.10 4.65
CA TRP A 139 2.36 -3.50 4.66
C TRP A 139 2.24 -4.04 3.22
N VAL A 140 1.67 -3.23 2.31
CA VAL A 140 1.57 -3.62 0.90
C VAL A 140 2.92 -3.51 0.20
N VAL A 141 3.70 -2.47 0.46
CA VAL A 141 5.05 -2.28 -0.11
C VAL A 141 5.95 -3.47 0.26
N PHE A 142 5.94 -3.91 1.52
CA PHE A 142 6.66 -5.09 1.97
C PHE A 142 6.25 -6.35 1.20
N SER A 143 4.95 -6.60 1.06
CA SER A 143 4.42 -7.75 0.32
C SER A 143 4.79 -7.70 -1.16
N MET A 144 4.80 -6.51 -1.77
CA MET A 144 5.22 -6.31 -3.16
C MET A 144 6.73 -6.54 -3.35
N ILE A 145 7.57 -6.07 -2.44
CA ILE A 145 9.03 -6.32 -2.50
C ILE A 145 9.32 -7.81 -2.36
N LEU A 146 8.62 -8.52 -1.48
CA LEU A 146 8.70 -9.97 -1.38
C LEU A 146 8.25 -10.66 -2.67
N THR A 147 7.15 -10.21 -3.29
CA THR A 147 6.68 -10.70 -4.59
C THR A 147 7.78 -10.61 -5.63
N ILE A 148 8.42 -9.45 -5.77
CA ILE A 148 9.52 -9.23 -6.72
C ILE A 148 10.70 -10.14 -6.39
N TYR A 149 11.11 -10.19 -5.12
CA TYR A 149 12.25 -10.99 -4.68
C TYR A 149 12.08 -12.49 -5.01
N TYR A 150 10.90 -13.06 -4.74
CA TYR A 150 10.64 -14.47 -5.03
C TYR A 150 10.41 -14.73 -6.51
N PHE A 151 9.87 -13.77 -7.27
CA PHE A 151 9.75 -13.84 -8.71
C PHE A 151 11.14 -13.94 -9.38
N ASP A 152 12.09 -13.08 -8.97
CA ASP A 152 13.46 -13.10 -9.47
C ASP A 152 14.20 -14.41 -9.13
N LYS A 153 13.81 -15.05 -8.01
CA LYS A 153 14.29 -16.41 -7.64
C LYS A 153 13.57 -17.54 -8.40
N LYS A 154 12.70 -17.22 -9.36
CA LYS A 154 11.85 -18.18 -10.10
C LYS A 154 10.94 -19.03 -9.20
N LYS A 155 10.67 -18.58 -7.96
CA LYS A 155 9.72 -19.20 -7.05
C LYS A 155 8.32 -18.61 -7.29
N PHE A 156 7.78 -18.91 -8.48
CA PHE A 156 6.57 -18.26 -8.98
C PHE A 156 5.33 -18.51 -8.12
N GLU A 157 5.19 -19.70 -7.54
CA GLU A 157 4.06 -20.01 -6.65
C GLU A 157 4.06 -19.11 -5.40
N ILE A 158 5.22 -19.01 -4.73
CA ILE A 158 5.37 -18.14 -3.54
C ILE A 158 5.14 -16.68 -3.92
N SER A 159 5.70 -16.26 -5.06
CA SER A 159 5.49 -14.89 -5.58
C SER A 159 4.03 -14.60 -5.85
N GLY A 160 3.26 -15.55 -6.44
CA GLY A 160 1.83 -15.42 -6.67
C GLY A 160 1.02 -15.33 -5.36
N ILE A 161 1.36 -16.15 -4.36
CA ILE A 161 0.77 -16.07 -3.02
C ILE A 161 0.99 -14.68 -2.42
N LEU A 162 2.23 -14.16 -2.48
CA LEU A 162 2.58 -12.86 -1.92
C LEU A 162 1.91 -11.69 -2.67
N LEU A 163 1.71 -11.82 -3.99
CA LEU A 163 0.91 -10.85 -4.74
C LEU A 163 -0.56 -10.88 -4.29
N GLY A 164 -1.12 -12.06 -4.03
CA GLY A 164 -2.46 -12.20 -3.47
C GLY A 164 -2.59 -11.51 -2.10
N VAL A 165 -1.60 -11.67 -1.22
CA VAL A 165 -1.49 -10.94 0.05
C VAL A 165 -1.43 -9.43 -0.20
N ALA A 166 -0.58 -8.97 -1.13
CA ALA A 166 -0.46 -7.55 -1.45
C ALA A 166 -1.80 -6.95 -1.93
N ILE A 167 -2.54 -7.66 -2.81
CA ILE A 167 -3.85 -7.20 -3.30
C ILE A 167 -4.90 -7.20 -2.18
N ALA A 168 -4.88 -8.19 -1.28
CA ALA A 168 -5.78 -8.24 -0.13
C ALA A 168 -5.41 -7.22 0.98
N THR A 169 -4.19 -6.66 0.93
CA THR A 169 -3.75 -5.57 1.81
C THR A 169 -4.16 -4.20 1.25
N LYS A 170 -3.96 -3.97 -0.05
CA LYS A 170 -4.39 -2.79 -0.80
C LYS A 170 -4.62 -3.20 -2.25
N PHE A 171 -5.71 -2.82 -2.86
CA PHE A 171 -6.16 -3.42 -4.13
C PHE A 171 -5.27 -3.09 -5.34
N PHE A 172 -4.55 -1.95 -5.33
CA PHE A 172 -3.80 -1.48 -6.49
C PHE A 172 -2.74 -2.47 -7.05
N PRO A 173 -2.08 -3.36 -6.28
CA PRO A 173 -1.12 -4.31 -6.82
C PRO A 173 -1.71 -5.30 -7.85
N VAL A 174 -3.04 -5.38 -7.97
CA VAL A 174 -3.70 -6.18 -9.03
C VAL A 174 -3.19 -5.83 -10.42
N VAL A 175 -2.79 -4.59 -10.62
CA VAL A 175 -2.25 -4.09 -11.89
C VAL A 175 -0.95 -4.79 -12.30
N PHE A 176 -0.24 -5.41 -11.36
CA PHE A 176 0.98 -6.17 -11.66
C PHE A 176 0.72 -7.47 -12.40
N LEU A 177 -0.49 -8.01 -12.34
CA LEU A 177 -0.84 -9.21 -13.11
C LEU A 177 -0.61 -9.00 -14.62
N LEU A 178 -0.85 -7.79 -15.11
CA LEU A 178 -0.72 -7.49 -16.53
C LEU A 178 0.74 -7.56 -17.02
N PRO A 179 1.70 -6.81 -16.44
CA PRO A 179 3.09 -6.95 -16.84
C PRO A 179 3.68 -8.33 -16.53
N ILE A 180 3.24 -9.00 -15.47
CA ILE A 180 3.62 -10.39 -15.19
C ILE A 180 3.15 -11.31 -16.30
N ALA A 181 1.92 -11.15 -16.82
CA ALA A 181 1.41 -11.88 -17.97
C ALA A 181 2.32 -11.70 -19.18
N ILE A 182 2.77 -10.46 -19.45
CA ILE A 182 3.67 -10.18 -20.59
C ILE A 182 5.02 -10.87 -20.40
N ILE A 183 5.60 -10.86 -19.19
CA ILE A 183 6.87 -11.53 -18.90
C ILE A 183 6.73 -13.03 -19.16
N PHE A 184 5.71 -13.68 -18.62
CA PHE A 184 5.46 -15.11 -18.82
C PHE A 184 5.17 -15.45 -20.30
N TYR A 185 4.36 -14.63 -20.99
CA TYR A 185 4.07 -14.80 -22.42
C TYR A 185 5.36 -14.76 -23.26
N ARG A 186 6.21 -13.75 -23.03
CA ARG A 186 7.50 -13.61 -23.74
C ARG A 186 8.45 -14.79 -23.47
N ASN A 187 8.39 -15.35 -22.28
CA ASN A 187 9.20 -16.50 -21.89
C ASN A 187 8.55 -17.85 -22.28
N ARG A 188 7.40 -17.83 -22.97
CA ARG A 188 6.60 -19.03 -23.33
C ARG A 188 6.21 -19.90 -22.13
N GLN A 189 5.96 -19.29 -20.98
CA GLN A 189 5.64 -19.95 -19.70
C GLN A 189 4.16 -19.76 -19.33
N VAL A 190 3.23 -20.07 -20.23
CA VAL A 190 1.78 -19.84 -20.03
C VAL A 190 1.23 -20.63 -18.84
N PHE A 191 1.65 -21.89 -18.66
CA PHE A 191 1.20 -22.70 -17.52
C PHE A 191 1.65 -22.15 -16.18
N GLU A 192 2.86 -21.62 -16.10
CA GLU A 192 3.36 -20.95 -14.90
C GLU A 192 2.56 -19.68 -14.59
N PHE A 193 2.16 -18.93 -15.62
CA PHE A 193 1.28 -17.77 -15.45
C PHE A 193 -0.09 -18.18 -14.91
N ILE A 194 -0.69 -19.24 -15.41
CA ILE A 194 -1.98 -19.75 -14.90
C ILE A 194 -1.85 -20.14 -13.43
N ARG A 195 -0.83 -20.93 -13.06
CA ARG A 195 -0.58 -21.31 -11.65
C ARG A 195 -0.32 -20.10 -10.76
N TYR A 196 0.46 -19.14 -11.25
CA TYR A 196 0.73 -17.88 -10.58
C TYR A 196 -0.56 -17.13 -10.26
N THR A 197 -1.41 -16.93 -11.28
CA THR A 197 -2.67 -16.20 -11.18
C THR A 197 -3.67 -16.93 -10.28
N LEU A 198 -3.74 -18.26 -10.36
CA LEU A 198 -4.58 -19.06 -9.47
C LEU A 198 -4.16 -18.91 -8.00
N ASN A 199 -2.86 -18.99 -7.69
CA ASN A 199 -2.37 -18.77 -6.34
C ASN A 199 -2.68 -17.35 -5.84
N THR A 200 -2.50 -16.34 -6.68
CA THR A 200 -2.86 -14.95 -6.37
C THR A 200 -4.35 -14.80 -6.05
N LEU A 201 -5.20 -15.39 -6.90
CA LEU A 201 -6.66 -15.34 -6.74
C LEU A 201 -7.12 -16.10 -5.51
N LEU A 202 -6.58 -17.30 -5.26
CA LEU A 202 -6.95 -18.11 -4.09
C LEU A 202 -6.65 -17.37 -2.78
N ILE A 203 -5.48 -16.75 -2.67
CA ILE A 203 -5.13 -15.98 -1.47
C ILE A 203 -5.99 -14.71 -1.34
N TYR A 204 -6.20 -13.98 -2.44
CA TYR A 204 -7.11 -12.83 -2.42
C TYR A 204 -8.50 -13.23 -1.94
N LEU A 205 -9.07 -14.31 -2.48
CA LEU A 205 -10.39 -14.81 -2.10
C LEU A 205 -10.42 -15.33 -0.66
N ALA A 206 -9.35 -15.99 -0.18
CA ALA A 206 -9.29 -16.49 1.19
C ALA A 206 -9.49 -15.38 2.24
N PHE A 207 -8.97 -14.16 1.97
CA PHE A 207 -9.16 -13.01 2.87
C PHE A 207 -10.46 -12.23 2.59
N ASN A 208 -10.86 -12.11 1.32
CA ASN A 208 -11.98 -11.24 0.95
C ASN A 208 -13.32 -11.97 0.99
N LEU A 209 -13.40 -13.22 0.52
CA LEU A 209 -14.66 -13.93 0.34
C LEU A 209 -15.44 -14.15 1.64
N PRO A 210 -14.83 -14.56 2.77
CA PRO A 210 -15.56 -14.71 4.02
C PRO A 210 -16.21 -13.39 4.47
N ILE A 211 -15.47 -12.27 4.35
CA ILE A 211 -16.00 -10.96 4.74
C ILE A 211 -17.11 -10.51 3.77
N ALA A 212 -16.90 -10.71 2.47
CA ALA A 212 -17.89 -10.36 1.46
C ALA A 212 -19.20 -11.16 1.61
N ILE A 213 -19.14 -12.42 2.06
CA ILE A 213 -20.33 -13.25 2.29
C ILE A 213 -21.11 -12.80 3.53
N PHE A 214 -20.41 -12.55 4.65
CA PHE A 214 -21.07 -12.30 5.93
C PHE A 214 -21.30 -10.80 6.21
N TYR A 215 -20.53 -9.91 5.58
CA TYR A 215 -20.51 -8.47 5.84
C TYR A 215 -20.36 -7.68 4.53
N PHE A 216 -21.20 -7.96 3.52
CA PHE A 216 -21.06 -7.42 2.16
C PHE A 216 -20.98 -5.91 2.11
N ASP A 217 -21.87 -5.19 2.78
CA ASP A 217 -21.92 -3.72 2.73
C ASP A 217 -20.65 -3.09 3.33
N GLY A 218 -20.16 -3.66 4.43
CA GLY A 218 -18.93 -3.23 5.06
C GLY A 218 -17.69 -3.50 4.20
N TRP A 219 -17.63 -4.67 3.57
CA TRP A 219 -16.56 -5.02 2.63
C TRP A 219 -16.62 -4.17 1.36
N TRP A 220 -17.83 -3.93 0.82
CA TRP A 220 -18.05 -3.13 -0.38
C TRP A 220 -17.71 -1.65 -0.19
N ARG A 221 -17.78 -1.13 1.04
CA ARG A 221 -17.48 0.26 1.38
C ARG A 221 -16.12 0.71 0.84
N PHE A 222 -15.07 -0.11 0.93
CA PHE A 222 -13.75 0.21 0.37
C PHE A 222 -13.84 0.54 -1.13
N PHE A 223 -14.51 -0.31 -1.90
CA PHE A 223 -14.66 -0.10 -3.34
C PHE A 223 -15.53 1.12 -3.63
N LYS A 224 -16.65 1.25 -2.94
CA LYS A 224 -17.57 2.38 -3.09
C LYS A 224 -16.86 3.71 -2.83
N LEU A 225 -16.16 3.86 -1.72
CA LEU A 225 -15.40 5.06 -1.41
C LEU A 225 -14.39 5.41 -2.51
N ASN A 226 -13.63 4.43 -3.01
CA ASN A 226 -12.65 4.68 -4.06
C ASN A 226 -13.28 5.02 -5.43
N LEU A 227 -14.48 4.51 -5.71
CA LEU A 227 -15.22 4.85 -6.93
C LEU A 227 -15.81 6.27 -6.87
N GLU A 228 -16.31 6.67 -5.69
CA GLU A 228 -17.01 7.94 -5.48
C GLU A 228 -16.05 9.12 -5.19
N ARG A 229 -14.81 8.86 -4.76
CA ARG A 229 -13.80 9.90 -4.50
C ARG A 229 -13.54 10.76 -5.73
N GLY A 230 -13.53 12.09 -5.53
CA GLY A 230 -13.08 13.06 -6.52
C GLY A 230 -11.55 13.17 -6.58
N ALA A 231 -11.07 14.24 -7.20
CA ALA A 231 -9.64 14.57 -7.20
C ALA A 231 -9.21 15.03 -5.81
N GLU A 232 -8.25 14.33 -5.21
CA GLU A 232 -7.72 14.63 -3.87
C GLU A 232 -6.39 15.39 -3.92
N PHE A 233 -6.02 15.97 -2.76
CA PHE A 233 -4.74 16.64 -2.56
C PHE A 233 -3.58 15.77 -3.05
N GLY A 234 -2.63 16.35 -3.76
CA GLY A 234 -1.51 15.63 -4.34
C GLY A 234 -1.75 15.09 -5.75
N SER A 235 -3.00 14.95 -6.22
CA SER A 235 -3.25 14.58 -7.61
C SER A 235 -3.04 15.78 -8.55
N ILE A 236 -2.60 15.51 -9.80
CA ILE A 236 -2.50 16.56 -10.84
C ILE A 236 -3.86 17.20 -11.12
N TRP A 237 -4.95 16.44 -10.96
CA TRP A 237 -6.33 16.88 -11.18
C TRP A 237 -6.75 17.91 -10.15
N TYR A 238 -6.36 17.71 -8.87
CA TYR A 238 -6.59 18.73 -7.85
C TYR A 238 -5.78 20.00 -8.14
N GLY A 239 -4.50 19.87 -8.53
CA GLY A 239 -3.70 21.00 -8.94
C GLY A 239 -4.35 21.81 -10.09
N LEU A 240 -4.91 21.10 -11.09
CA LEU A 240 -5.65 21.75 -12.19
C LEU A 240 -6.94 22.42 -11.73
N SER A 241 -7.61 21.92 -10.71
CA SER A 241 -8.80 22.57 -10.15
C SER A 241 -8.53 23.94 -9.55
N LEU A 242 -7.33 24.13 -9.00
CA LEU A 242 -6.92 25.44 -8.47
C LEU A 242 -6.77 26.50 -9.56
N LEU A 243 -6.69 26.10 -10.83
CA LEU A 243 -6.68 26.99 -12.00
C LEU A 243 -8.09 27.31 -12.51
N ALA A 244 -9.13 27.12 -11.69
CA ALA A 244 -10.54 27.35 -12.02
C ALA A 244 -11.08 26.51 -13.19
N ILE A 245 -10.46 25.37 -13.50
CA ILE A 245 -10.95 24.42 -14.50
C ILE A 245 -12.02 23.52 -13.84
N ASN A 246 -13.18 23.38 -14.48
CA ASN A 246 -14.29 22.61 -13.93
C ASN A 246 -13.93 21.13 -13.71
N LEU A 247 -14.01 20.66 -12.47
CA LEU A 247 -13.63 19.30 -12.05
C LEU A 247 -14.60 18.19 -12.47
N SER A 248 -15.83 18.51 -12.89
CA SER A 248 -16.85 17.50 -13.19
C SER A 248 -16.42 16.47 -14.25
N TYR A 249 -15.55 16.87 -15.17
CA TYR A 249 -15.02 16.00 -16.23
C TYR A 249 -13.71 15.27 -15.84
N PHE A 250 -13.01 15.68 -14.78
CA PHE A 250 -11.68 15.14 -14.47
C PHE A 250 -11.69 13.69 -14.02
N ASN A 251 -12.77 13.22 -13.40
CA ASN A 251 -12.91 11.82 -13.03
C ASN A 251 -12.83 10.90 -14.26
N SER A 252 -13.52 11.28 -15.34
CA SER A 252 -13.48 10.53 -16.62
C SER A 252 -12.12 10.66 -17.29
N PHE A 253 -11.53 11.85 -17.33
CA PHE A 253 -10.20 12.08 -17.90
C PHE A 253 -9.13 11.31 -17.14
N SER A 254 -9.12 11.34 -15.80
CA SER A 254 -8.20 10.57 -14.98
C SER A 254 -8.24 9.07 -15.34
N THR A 255 -9.45 8.52 -15.44
CA THR A 255 -9.62 7.11 -15.82
C THR A 255 -9.10 6.83 -17.23
N ILE A 256 -9.45 7.67 -18.21
CA ILE A 256 -9.01 7.53 -19.60
C ILE A 256 -7.47 7.61 -19.70
N PHE A 257 -6.85 8.63 -19.08
CA PHE A 257 -5.39 8.78 -19.13
C PHE A 257 -4.66 7.63 -18.41
N THR A 258 -5.20 7.15 -17.30
CA THR A 258 -4.65 5.96 -16.62
C THR A 258 -4.71 4.73 -17.52
N LEU A 259 -5.84 4.49 -18.20
CA LEU A 259 -5.98 3.38 -19.15
C LEU A 259 -5.04 3.53 -20.35
N LEU A 260 -4.90 4.73 -20.90
CA LEU A 260 -3.95 5.01 -21.99
C LEU A 260 -2.50 4.78 -21.56
N ALA A 261 -2.12 5.20 -20.34
CA ALA A 261 -0.79 4.97 -19.80
C ALA A 261 -0.49 3.47 -19.63
N ILE A 262 -1.48 2.70 -19.13
CA ILE A 262 -1.37 1.24 -19.03
C ILE A 262 -1.26 0.61 -20.42
N ALA A 263 -2.09 1.00 -21.38
CA ALA A 263 -2.03 0.50 -22.75
C ALA A 263 -0.67 0.81 -23.41
N TYR A 264 -0.17 2.03 -23.23
CA TYR A 264 1.15 2.41 -23.70
C TYR A 264 2.26 1.55 -23.08
N LEU A 265 2.19 1.34 -21.77
CA LEU A 265 3.13 0.48 -21.06
C LEU A 265 3.13 -0.95 -21.60
N ILE A 266 1.96 -1.53 -21.88
CA ILE A 266 1.83 -2.87 -22.48
C ILE A 266 2.53 -2.92 -23.83
N ILE A 267 2.22 -1.96 -24.72
CA ILE A 267 2.80 -1.88 -26.06
C ILE A 267 4.33 -1.72 -25.96
N TYR A 268 4.79 -0.86 -25.05
CA TYR A 268 6.21 -0.66 -24.80
C TYR A 268 6.89 -1.96 -24.36
N LEU A 269 6.32 -2.66 -23.36
CA LEU A 269 6.88 -3.91 -22.83
C LEU A 269 6.92 -5.05 -23.88
N ILE A 270 5.92 -5.10 -24.75
CA ILE A 270 5.89 -6.10 -25.85
C ILE A 270 7.00 -5.83 -26.87
N LYS A 271 7.30 -4.54 -27.14
CA LYS A 271 8.28 -4.13 -28.16
C LYS A 271 9.73 -4.10 -27.65
N LEU A 272 9.97 -4.24 -26.35
CA LEU A 272 11.34 -4.25 -25.81
C LEU A 272 12.15 -5.41 -26.44
N PRO A 273 13.43 -5.19 -26.79
CA PRO A 273 14.28 -6.25 -27.35
C PRO A 273 14.56 -7.37 -26.35
N SER A 274 14.66 -7.08 -25.07
CA SER A 274 14.86 -8.06 -23.97
C SER A 274 13.68 -8.06 -23.02
N THR A 275 13.44 -9.19 -22.32
CA THR A 275 12.43 -9.26 -21.26
C THR A 275 12.89 -8.46 -20.05
N PRO A 276 12.15 -7.44 -19.61
CA PRO A 276 12.53 -6.62 -18.45
C PRO A 276 12.38 -7.41 -17.14
N SER A 277 13.07 -6.99 -16.08
CA SER A 277 12.86 -7.53 -14.75
C SER A 277 11.50 -7.11 -14.19
N LEU A 278 10.94 -7.93 -13.28
CA LEU A 278 9.68 -7.57 -12.62
C LEU A 278 9.78 -6.25 -11.85
N ALA A 279 10.95 -5.96 -11.24
CA ALA A 279 11.17 -4.70 -10.53
C ALA A 279 11.05 -3.47 -11.43
N GLN A 280 11.62 -3.51 -12.64
CA GLN A 280 11.51 -2.43 -13.63
C GLN A 280 10.07 -2.22 -14.06
N VAL A 281 9.37 -3.29 -14.35
CA VAL A 281 7.99 -3.23 -14.81
C VAL A 281 7.05 -2.78 -13.71
N ALA A 282 7.26 -3.26 -12.49
CA ALA A 282 6.53 -2.83 -11.31
C ALA A 282 6.66 -1.32 -11.08
N PHE A 283 7.88 -0.80 -11.15
CA PHE A 283 8.13 0.64 -11.05
C PHE A 283 7.38 1.44 -12.12
N LEU A 284 7.50 1.04 -13.39
CA LEU A 284 6.82 1.71 -14.50
C LEU A 284 5.30 1.64 -14.36
N SER A 285 4.75 0.52 -13.88
CA SER A 285 3.31 0.35 -13.64
C SER A 285 2.80 1.28 -12.54
N VAL A 286 3.55 1.38 -11.42
CA VAL A 286 3.21 2.31 -10.34
C VAL A 286 3.24 3.74 -10.85
N VAL A 287 4.30 4.15 -11.54
CA VAL A 287 4.41 5.51 -12.12
C VAL A 287 3.26 5.80 -13.08
N ALA A 288 2.95 4.89 -14.00
CA ALA A 288 1.87 5.07 -14.97
C ALA A 288 0.51 5.28 -14.30
N ILE A 289 0.23 4.55 -13.21
CA ILE A 289 -1.04 4.67 -12.48
C ILE A 289 -1.05 5.92 -11.63
N THR A 290 -0.03 6.11 -10.79
CA THR A 290 -0.02 7.23 -9.84
C THR A 290 0.05 8.59 -10.52
N THR A 291 0.67 8.70 -11.71
CA THR A 291 0.71 9.97 -12.44
C THR A 291 -0.69 10.48 -12.80
N PHE A 292 -1.60 9.59 -13.16
CA PHE A 292 -2.94 9.97 -13.63
C PHE A 292 -4.07 9.60 -12.67
N ALA A 293 -3.78 8.92 -11.56
CA ALA A 293 -4.79 8.63 -10.55
C ALA A 293 -5.34 9.93 -9.92
N ARG A 294 -6.59 9.88 -9.50
CA ARG A 294 -7.27 10.99 -8.81
C ARG A 294 -7.14 10.94 -7.30
N VAL A 295 -6.75 9.77 -6.78
CA VAL A 295 -6.59 9.48 -5.34
C VAL A 295 -5.27 8.75 -5.15
N TYR A 296 -4.55 9.08 -4.11
CA TYR A 296 -3.29 8.45 -3.74
C TYR A 296 -3.38 7.76 -2.38
#